data_4fa9a2e440c140ef945375b238eb9233
#
_entry.id   4fa9a2e440c140ef945375b238eb9233
#
_cell.length_a   1.000
_cell.length_b   1.000
_cell.length_c   1.000
_cell.angle_alpha   90.00
_cell.angle_beta   90.00
_cell.angle_gamma   90.00
#
_symmetry.space_group_name_H-M   'P 1'
#
loop_
_entity.id
_entity.type
_entity.pdbx_description
1 polymer ?
#
loop_
_entity_poly.entity_id
_entity_poly.type
_entity_poly.pdbx_seq_one_letter_code
_entity_poly.pdbx_strand_id
1 'polypeptide(L)'
;MSQGFTSQMARNIFYGGTTFFVLLFAALIFHTETKIPERSKAAELTPAVVRGKHLWETRNCIGCHTLLGEGAYFAPELGNVYERRGPDFIKGWIKAMPTNTPGRRQMPQFNF
;
A
#
# COMPACT_ATOMS: atom_id res chain seq x y z
N MET A 1 -6.91 -49.22 -18.83
CA MET A 1 -7.82 -49.10 -17.66
C MET A 1 -7.65 -47.72 -17.07
N SER A 2 -8.54 -46.80 -17.38
CA SER A 2 -8.51 -45.46 -16.76
C SER A 2 -9.07 -45.58 -15.34
N GLN A 3 -8.22 -45.46 -14.36
CA GLN A 3 -8.70 -45.31 -12.99
C GLN A 3 -9.41 -43.96 -12.89
N GLY A 4 -10.73 -43.98 -12.87
CA GLY A 4 -11.55 -42.81 -12.76
C GLY A 4 -11.28 -42.06 -11.45
N PHE A 5 -11.37 -40.74 -11.49
CA PHE A 5 -11.25 -39.87 -10.31
C PHE A 5 -12.33 -40.25 -9.29
N THR A 6 -11.92 -40.69 -8.10
CA THR A 6 -12.84 -41.14 -7.05
C THR A 6 -13.15 -40.05 -6.05
N SER A 7 -14.32 -40.13 -5.40
CA SER A 7 -14.68 -39.19 -4.31
C SER A 7 -13.70 -39.23 -3.15
N GLN A 8 -13.06 -40.37 -2.89
CA GLN A 8 -12.01 -40.50 -1.88
C GLN A 8 -10.76 -39.69 -2.27
N MET A 9 -10.33 -39.76 -3.55
CA MET A 9 -9.21 -38.98 -4.06
C MET A 9 -9.51 -37.48 -3.95
N ALA A 10 -10.71 -37.07 -4.37
CA ALA A 10 -11.15 -35.68 -4.25
C ALA A 10 -11.06 -35.15 -2.81
N ARG A 11 -11.57 -35.95 -1.88
CA ARG A 11 -11.56 -35.62 -0.45
C ARG A 11 -10.14 -35.51 0.11
N ASN A 12 -9.27 -36.45 -0.23
CA ASN A 12 -7.88 -36.44 0.22
C ASN A 12 -7.11 -35.23 -0.33
N ILE A 13 -7.30 -34.91 -1.61
CA ILE A 13 -6.70 -33.72 -2.23
C ILE A 13 -7.22 -32.43 -1.55
N PHE A 14 -8.54 -32.35 -1.33
CA PHE A 14 -9.16 -31.19 -0.69
C PHE A 14 -8.62 -30.98 0.73
N TYR A 15 -8.72 -31.99 1.59
CA TYR A 15 -8.25 -31.84 2.97
C TYR A 15 -6.73 -31.68 3.07
N GLY A 16 -5.96 -32.45 2.31
CA GLY A 16 -4.51 -32.33 2.29
C GLY A 16 -4.05 -30.97 1.77
N GLY A 17 -4.59 -30.52 0.66
CA GLY A 17 -4.29 -29.21 0.09
C GLY A 17 -4.71 -28.07 1.01
N THR A 18 -5.93 -28.12 1.56
CA THR A 18 -6.41 -27.10 2.49
C THR A 18 -5.52 -27.02 3.74
N THR A 19 -5.21 -28.15 4.35
CA THR A 19 -4.35 -28.21 5.55
C THR A 19 -2.97 -27.62 5.23
N PHE A 20 -2.37 -28.03 4.11
CA PHE A 20 -1.06 -27.51 3.71
C PHE A 20 -1.07 -25.98 3.54
N PHE A 21 -2.04 -25.44 2.79
CA PHE A 21 -2.09 -24.00 2.56
C PHE A 21 -2.47 -23.18 3.80
N VAL A 22 -3.31 -23.71 4.68
CA VAL A 22 -3.61 -23.05 5.97
C VAL A 22 -2.35 -22.97 6.83
N LEU A 23 -1.58 -24.04 6.94
CA LEU A 23 -0.33 -24.04 7.69
C LEU A 23 0.72 -23.10 7.07
N LEU A 24 0.85 -23.13 5.75
CA LEU A 24 1.74 -22.21 5.03
C LEU A 24 1.34 -20.76 5.26
N PHE A 25 0.06 -20.44 5.16
CA PHE A 25 -0.47 -19.09 5.41
C PHE A 25 -0.19 -18.63 6.85
N ALA A 26 -0.45 -19.48 7.84
CA ALA A 26 -0.15 -19.18 9.24
C ALA A 26 1.36 -18.92 9.46
N ALA A 27 2.21 -19.74 8.86
CA ALA A 27 3.67 -19.55 8.93
C ALA A 27 4.12 -18.23 8.29
N LEU A 28 3.55 -17.86 7.13
CA LEU A 28 3.85 -16.60 6.45
C LEU A 28 3.37 -15.39 7.24
N ILE A 29 2.18 -15.46 7.86
CA ILE A 29 1.69 -14.40 8.75
C ILE A 29 2.66 -14.23 9.92
N PHE A 30 2.99 -15.31 10.62
CA PHE A 30 3.91 -15.24 11.75
C PHE A 30 5.27 -14.64 11.36
N HIS A 31 5.83 -15.09 10.23
CA HIS A 31 7.07 -14.54 9.70
C HIS A 31 6.93 -13.05 9.38
N THR A 32 5.85 -12.63 8.75
CA THR A 32 5.60 -11.23 8.39
C THR A 32 5.50 -10.35 9.64
N GLU A 33 4.67 -10.74 10.61
CA GLU A 33 4.49 -9.99 11.86
C GLU A 33 5.82 -9.81 12.63
N THR A 34 6.67 -10.84 12.65
CA THR A 34 7.98 -10.75 13.31
C THR A 34 8.97 -9.84 12.56
N LYS A 35 8.79 -9.67 11.23
CA LYS A 35 9.69 -8.86 10.40
C LYS A 35 9.22 -7.43 10.13
N ILE A 36 7.94 -7.14 10.30
CA ILE A 36 7.39 -5.78 10.09
C ILE A 36 8.12 -4.72 10.91
N PRO A 37 8.34 -4.86 12.24
CA PRO A 37 9.00 -3.83 13.03
C PRO A 37 10.39 -3.46 12.54
N GLU A 38 11.17 -4.47 12.13
CA GLU A 38 12.52 -4.29 11.59
C GLU A 38 12.49 -3.56 10.22
N ARG A 39 11.60 -4.00 9.31
CA ARG A 39 11.52 -3.46 7.94
C ARG A 39 10.85 -2.10 7.87
N SER A 40 9.88 -1.84 8.71
CA SER A 40 9.15 -0.57 8.74
C SER A 40 9.90 0.53 9.49
N LYS A 41 11.03 0.20 10.14
CA LYS A 41 11.78 1.14 10.99
C LYS A 41 10.86 1.85 12.01
N ALA A 42 9.96 1.08 12.62
CA ALA A 42 8.94 1.61 13.54
C ALA A 42 9.53 2.44 14.67
N ALA A 43 10.75 2.11 15.14
CA ALA A 43 11.46 2.87 16.16
C ALA A 43 11.93 4.26 15.71
N GLU A 44 12.01 4.51 14.40
CA GLU A 44 12.42 5.79 13.81
C GLU A 44 11.23 6.72 13.50
N LEU A 45 9.99 6.26 13.74
CA LEU A 45 8.79 7.05 13.48
C LEU A 45 8.68 8.24 14.43
N THR A 46 8.98 9.41 13.90
CA THR A 46 8.81 10.66 14.65
C THR A 46 7.33 11.11 14.67
N PRO A 47 6.90 11.93 15.64
CA PRO A 47 5.56 12.51 15.63
C PRO A 47 5.23 13.30 14.35
N ALA A 48 6.22 13.86 13.67
CA ALA A 48 6.04 14.55 12.40
C ALA A 48 5.68 13.58 11.27
N VAL A 49 6.33 12.40 11.21
CA VAL A 49 6.00 11.35 10.24
C VAL A 49 4.59 10.82 10.46
N VAL A 50 4.20 10.58 11.71
CA VAL A 50 2.85 10.12 12.06
C VAL A 50 1.79 11.15 11.65
N ARG A 51 2.03 12.45 11.90
CA ARG A 51 1.13 13.52 11.42
C ARG A 51 1.06 13.58 9.90
N GLY A 52 2.18 13.40 9.22
CA GLY A 52 2.24 13.36 7.75
C GLY A 52 1.39 12.21 7.18
N LYS A 53 1.49 11.03 7.78
CA LYS A 53 0.65 9.88 7.42
C LYS A 53 -0.84 10.19 7.63
N HIS A 54 -1.19 10.76 8.77
CA HIS A 54 -2.58 11.15 9.06
C HIS A 54 -3.11 12.18 8.05
N LEU A 55 -2.30 13.18 7.66
CA LEU A 55 -2.66 14.12 6.59
C LEU A 55 -2.86 13.42 5.25
N TRP A 56 -1.99 12.48 4.89
CA TRP A 56 -2.10 11.67 3.68
C TRP A 56 -3.45 10.94 3.61
N GLU A 57 -3.86 10.34 4.71
CA GLU A 57 -5.12 9.60 4.82
C GLU A 57 -6.34 10.53 4.82
N THR A 58 -6.35 11.55 5.68
CA THR A 58 -7.50 12.44 5.85
C THR A 58 -7.75 13.35 4.65
N ARG A 59 -6.71 13.70 3.90
CA ARG A 59 -6.83 14.47 2.64
C ARG A 59 -7.01 13.60 1.41
N ASN A 60 -7.14 12.29 1.61
CA ASN A 60 -7.36 11.31 0.55
C ASN A 60 -6.32 11.37 -0.59
N CYS A 61 -5.05 11.60 -0.26
CA CYS A 61 -3.97 11.63 -1.25
C CYS A 61 -3.84 10.29 -1.98
N ILE A 62 -4.11 9.18 -1.27
CA ILE A 62 -4.12 7.82 -1.80
C ILE A 62 -5.19 7.60 -2.88
N GLY A 63 -6.26 8.41 -2.89
CA GLY A 63 -7.30 8.36 -3.91
C GLY A 63 -6.85 8.80 -5.30
N CYS A 64 -5.70 9.46 -5.41
CA CYS A 64 -5.11 9.88 -6.68
C CYS A 64 -3.69 9.35 -6.86
N HIS A 65 -2.90 9.28 -5.81
CA HIS A 65 -1.49 8.89 -5.83
C HIS A 65 -1.28 7.47 -5.33
N THR A 66 -0.20 6.87 -5.80
CA THR A 66 0.32 5.58 -5.32
C THR A 66 1.52 5.82 -4.40
N LEU A 67 1.63 5.03 -3.35
CA LEU A 67 2.78 4.97 -2.47
C LEU A 67 3.20 3.49 -2.32
N LEU A 68 4.40 3.15 -2.81
CA LEU A 68 4.93 1.77 -2.78
C LEU A 68 3.98 0.72 -3.38
N GLY A 69 3.25 1.09 -4.43
CA GLY A 69 2.30 0.21 -5.13
C GLY A 69 0.87 0.24 -4.57
N GLU A 70 0.63 0.88 -3.43
CA GLU A 70 -0.72 1.04 -2.88
C GLU A 70 -1.31 2.40 -3.23
N GLY A 71 -2.57 2.42 -3.64
CA GLY A 71 -3.31 3.63 -3.98
C GLY A 71 -3.77 3.66 -5.43
N ALA A 72 -4.20 4.85 -5.88
CA ALA A 72 -4.71 5.06 -7.23
C ALA A 72 -3.59 5.49 -8.19
N TYR A 73 -3.72 5.07 -9.44
CA TYR A 73 -2.80 5.41 -10.53
C TYR A 73 -3.27 6.62 -11.38
N PHE A 74 -4.06 7.49 -10.79
CA PHE A 74 -4.54 8.71 -11.46
C PHE A 74 -3.46 9.78 -11.55
N ALA A 75 -2.59 9.86 -10.56
CA ALA A 75 -1.49 10.79 -10.42
C ALA A 75 -0.16 10.03 -10.22
N PRO A 76 1.00 10.70 -10.27
CA PRO A 76 2.30 10.05 -10.14
C PRO A 76 2.49 9.30 -8.82
N GLU A 77 3.28 8.23 -8.87
CA GLU A 77 3.78 7.51 -7.71
C GLU A 77 4.72 8.39 -6.88
N LEU A 78 4.61 8.33 -5.56
CA LEU A 78 5.29 9.23 -4.62
C LEU A 78 6.30 8.57 -3.67
N GLY A 79 6.56 7.27 -3.79
CA GLY A 79 7.44 6.52 -2.88
C GLY A 79 8.84 7.11 -2.70
N ASN A 80 9.41 7.70 -3.75
CA ASN A 80 10.74 8.33 -3.71
C ASN A 80 10.70 9.83 -4.05
N VAL A 81 9.56 10.48 -3.93
CA VAL A 81 9.40 11.90 -4.33
C VAL A 81 10.29 12.82 -3.49
N TYR A 82 10.54 12.49 -2.24
CA TYR A 82 11.40 13.27 -1.36
C TYR A 82 12.84 13.34 -1.89
N GLU A 83 13.38 12.21 -2.32
CA GLU A 83 14.74 12.15 -2.90
C GLU A 83 14.82 12.86 -4.25
N ARG A 84 13.77 12.70 -5.08
CA ARG A 84 13.75 13.29 -6.43
C ARG A 84 13.53 14.80 -6.47
N ARG A 85 12.78 15.35 -5.55
CA ARG A 85 12.30 16.75 -5.60
C ARG A 85 12.68 17.60 -4.41
N GLY A 86 12.98 16.98 -3.28
CA GLY A 86 13.27 17.67 -2.03
C GLY A 86 12.04 18.23 -1.32
N PRO A 87 12.18 18.55 -0.02
CA PRO A 87 11.07 18.95 0.82
C PRO A 87 10.45 20.31 0.43
N ASP A 88 11.26 21.25 -0.03
CA ASP A 88 10.78 22.60 -0.35
C ASP A 88 9.94 22.61 -1.61
N PHE A 89 10.35 21.82 -2.62
CA PHE A 89 9.51 21.62 -3.81
C PHE A 89 8.17 20.98 -3.46
N ILE A 90 8.17 19.93 -2.63
CA ILE A 90 6.94 19.24 -2.23
C ILE A 90 5.99 20.20 -1.51
N LYS A 91 6.49 20.95 -0.53
CA LYS A 91 5.70 21.97 0.19
C LYS A 91 5.18 23.07 -0.72
N GLY A 92 6.05 23.60 -1.57
CA GLY A 92 5.68 24.64 -2.54
C GLY A 92 4.63 24.17 -3.53
N TRP A 93 4.78 22.95 -4.06
CA TRP A 93 3.83 22.35 -4.98
C TRP A 93 2.44 22.18 -4.38
N ILE A 94 2.35 21.61 -3.17
CA ILE A 94 1.08 21.39 -2.48
C ILE A 94 0.35 22.71 -2.22
N LYS A 95 1.08 23.78 -1.86
CA LYS A 95 0.53 25.12 -1.57
C LYS A 95 0.16 25.91 -2.82
N ALA A 96 0.90 25.71 -3.91
CA ALA A 96 0.74 26.51 -5.14
C ALA A 96 -0.34 25.98 -6.09
N MET A 97 -1.02 24.86 -5.75
CA MET A 97 -2.03 24.30 -6.65
C MET A 97 -3.18 25.28 -6.89
N PRO A 98 -3.53 25.55 -8.16
CA PRO A 98 -4.63 26.44 -8.50
C PRO A 98 -5.97 25.84 -8.06
N THR A 99 -6.91 26.69 -7.69
CA THR A 99 -8.21 26.29 -7.15
C THR A 99 -9.14 25.66 -8.19
N ASN A 100 -8.95 25.96 -9.45
CA ASN A 100 -9.74 25.37 -10.54
C ASN A 100 -9.14 25.67 -11.92
N THR A 101 -8.78 24.65 -12.67
CA THR A 101 -8.40 24.79 -14.08
C THR A 101 -9.28 23.86 -14.91
N PRO A 102 -10.33 24.38 -15.58
CA PRO A 102 -11.24 23.56 -16.37
C PRO A 102 -10.52 22.72 -17.43
N GLY A 103 -10.94 21.45 -17.57
CA GLY A 103 -10.45 20.56 -18.61
C GLY A 103 -9.07 19.93 -18.37
N ARG A 104 -8.43 20.14 -17.23
CA ARG A 104 -7.14 19.53 -16.89
C ARG A 104 -7.24 18.64 -15.64
N ARG A 105 -6.56 17.50 -15.68
CA ARG A 105 -6.30 16.72 -14.46
C ARG A 105 -5.31 17.49 -13.62
N GLN A 106 -5.70 17.82 -12.40
CA GLN A 106 -4.80 18.50 -11.47
C GLN A 106 -5.08 18.08 -10.03
N MET A 107 -4.08 18.22 -9.21
CA MET A 107 -4.18 18.04 -7.77
C MET A 107 -5.10 19.15 -7.22
N PRO A 108 -6.06 18.83 -6.34
CA PRO A 108 -6.91 19.84 -5.72
C PRO A 108 -6.11 20.76 -4.78
N GLN A 109 -6.62 21.97 -4.57
CA GLN A 109 -6.11 22.88 -3.54
C GLN A 109 -6.62 22.44 -2.16
N PHE A 110 -5.70 22.18 -1.24
CA PHE A 110 -6.04 21.71 0.11
C PHE A 110 -6.04 22.80 1.17
N ASN A 111 -5.64 24.04 0.84
CA ASN A 111 -5.57 25.19 1.75
C ASN A 111 -4.73 24.91 3.02
N PHE A 112 -3.51 24.43 2.83
CA PHE A 112 -2.53 24.22 3.91
C PHE A 112 -1.85 25.54 4.34
#